data_d97c47e0e418f99343a7faf018b25c12
#
_entry.id   d97c47e0e418f99343a7faf018b25c12
#
_cell.length_a   1.000
_cell.length_b   1.000
_cell.length_c   1.000
_cell.angle_alpha   90.00
_cell.angle_beta   90.00
_cell.angle_gamma   90.00
#
_symmetry.space_group_name_H-M   'P 1'
#
loop_
_entity.id
_entity.type
_entity.pdbx_description
1 polymer ?
#
loop_
_entity_poly.entity_id
_entity_poly.type
_entity_poly.pdbx_seq_one_letter_code
_entity_poly.pdbx_strand_id
1 'polypeptide(L)'
;MMTEWLGLPALAATHGGQIDNLIGWIHVFMLILFVGWGGFFVYTLIRFRKSRHPVANYTGVTSSASKYSEIAVAVIEAVLLVGFAIPIWAARVDRVPPESEALVVQVTAEQFAWNVRYAGPDGVFGRTDITMIDAQANPLGLDRSDPAAKDDVTTLNQLYLPVNKPIIVKLRAKDVIHSFGVPEFRVKQDAIPGFTIPVYFVPDVTTAEMRTRTGNPEFQYEIACAQLCGLGHYRMRGFVTVQTAEEFQTWMDAEQETLKGEAGGSDIFR
;
A
#
# COMPACT_ATOMS: atom_id res chain seq x y z
N MET A 1 -18.58 -3.95 8.09
CA MET A 1 -19.73 -3.12 8.55
C MET A 1 -19.40 -1.62 8.59
N MET A 2 -18.50 -1.11 9.46
CA MET A 2 -18.21 0.33 9.52
C MET A 2 -17.39 0.82 8.33
N THR A 3 -16.46 0.00 7.86
CA THR A 3 -15.61 0.24 6.68
C THR A 3 -16.39 0.30 5.37
N GLU A 4 -17.42 -0.53 5.20
CA GLU A 4 -18.35 -0.46 4.06
C GLU A 4 -19.12 0.87 4.05
N TRP A 5 -19.57 1.31 5.24
CA TRP A 5 -20.26 2.59 5.37
C TRP A 5 -19.38 3.80 5.06
N LEU A 6 -18.07 3.66 5.30
CA LEU A 6 -17.05 4.66 4.95
C LEU A 6 -16.59 4.58 3.48
N GLY A 7 -17.09 3.63 2.69
CA GLY A 7 -16.74 3.45 1.29
C GLY A 7 -15.31 2.94 1.09
N LEU A 8 -14.71 2.27 2.10
CA LEU A 8 -13.41 1.65 1.91
C LEU A 8 -13.53 0.45 0.97
N PRO A 9 -12.52 0.19 0.12
CA PRO A 9 -12.47 -0.99 -0.73
C PRO A 9 -12.58 -2.29 0.09
N ALA A 10 -13.07 -3.36 -0.54
CA ALA A 10 -13.15 -4.68 0.09
C ALA A 10 -11.77 -5.13 0.58
N LEU A 11 -11.70 -5.62 1.81
CA LEU A 11 -10.45 -6.08 2.41
C LEU A 11 -10.02 -7.42 1.81
N ALA A 12 -8.72 -7.54 1.50
CA ALA A 12 -8.10 -8.71 0.90
C ALA A 12 -6.68 -9.02 1.44
N ALA A 13 -6.41 -8.64 2.70
CA ALA A 13 -5.19 -9.02 3.39
C ALA A 13 -5.43 -9.23 4.88
N THR A 14 -4.75 -10.22 5.45
CA THR A 14 -4.97 -10.71 6.82
C THR A 14 -4.84 -9.65 7.90
N HIS A 15 -3.95 -8.68 7.73
CA HIS A 15 -3.69 -7.64 8.72
C HIS A 15 -4.67 -6.45 8.67
N GLY A 16 -5.39 -6.30 7.55
CA GLY A 16 -6.17 -5.08 7.28
C GLY A 16 -7.33 -4.87 8.25
N GLY A 17 -7.88 -5.94 8.83
CA GLY A 17 -8.97 -5.81 9.81
C GLY A 17 -8.63 -5.00 11.06
N GLN A 18 -7.38 -5.02 11.50
CA GLN A 18 -6.92 -4.20 12.63
C GLN A 18 -6.87 -2.71 12.26
N ILE A 19 -6.43 -2.42 11.03
CA ILE A 19 -6.39 -1.05 10.49
C ILE A 19 -7.81 -0.53 10.31
N ASP A 20 -8.70 -1.32 9.73
CA ASP A 20 -10.10 -0.97 9.50
C ASP A 20 -10.83 -0.70 10.82
N ASN A 21 -10.59 -1.49 11.86
CA ASN A 21 -11.17 -1.27 13.18
C ASN A 21 -10.67 0.05 13.79
N LEU A 22 -9.37 0.35 13.69
CA LEU A 22 -8.83 1.63 14.17
C LEU A 22 -9.45 2.81 13.42
N ILE A 23 -9.52 2.74 12.10
CA ILE A 23 -10.18 3.76 11.26
C ILE A 23 -11.63 3.95 11.74
N GLY A 24 -12.35 2.86 11.99
CA GLY A 24 -13.71 2.91 12.50
C GLY A 24 -13.83 3.65 13.82
N TRP A 25 -13.02 3.33 14.81
CA TRP A 25 -13.04 4.00 16.12
C TRP A 25 -12.66 5.48 16.01
N ILE A 26 -11.70 5.83 15.18
CA ILE A 26 -11.35 7.23 14.92
C ILE A 26 -12.56 7.98 14.33
N HIS A 27 -13.29 7.39 13.38
CA HIS A 27 -14.47 8.03 12.78
C HIS A 27 -15.63 8.20 13.78
N VAL A 28 -15.85 7.22 14.68
CA VAL A 28 -16.82 7.40 15.79
C VAL A 28 -16.43 8.56 16.68
N PHE A 29 -15.17 8.63 17.09
CA PHE A 29 -14.65 9.72 17.89
C PHE A 29 -14.79 11.07 17.18
N MET A 30 -14.38 11.15 15.90
CA MET A 30 -14.57 12.35 15.08
C MET A 30 -16.03 12.78 14.97
N LEU A 31 -16.95 11.83 14.82
CA LEU A 31 -18.39 12.12 14.75
C LEU A 31 -18.89 12.73 16.08
N ILE A 32 -18.48 12.19 17.22
CA ILE A 32 -18.80 12.72 18.55
C ILE A 32 -18.30 14.16 18.68
N LEU A 33 -17.06 14.41 18.28
CA LEU A 33 -16.47 15.76 18.30
C LEU A 33 -17.19 16.71 17.35
N PHE A 34 -17.47 16.26 16.14
CA PHE A 34 -18.16 17.07 15.13
C PHE A 34 -19.57 17.50 15.59
N VAL A 35 -20.33 16.56 16.13
CA VAL A 35 -21.69 16.86 16.64
C VAL A 35 -21.61 17.73 17.90
N GLY A 36 -20.71 17.42 18.83
CA GLY A 36 -20.53 18.18 20.07
C GLY A 36 -20.08 19.62 19.82
N TRP A 37 -18.94 19.79 19.13
CA TRP A 37 -18.39 21.11 18.82
C TRP A 37 -19.22 21.87 17.80
N GLY A 38 -19.77 21.21 16.78
CA GLY A 38 -20.67 21.80 15.81
C GLY A 38 -21.94 22.31 16.46
N GLY A 39 -22.56 21.50 17.32
CA GLY A 39 -23.72 21.89 18.12
C GLY A 39 -23.44 23.07 19.05
N PHE A 40 -22.30 23.04 19.75
CA PHE A 40 -21.85 24.15 20.59
C PHE A 40 -21.61 25.43 19.77
N PHE A 41 -20.98 25.31 18.59
CA PHE A 41 -20.77 26.44 17.69
C PHE A 41 -22.09 27.07 17.25
N VAL A 42 -23.04 26.26 16.80
CA VAL A 42 -24.38 26.74 16.40
C VAL A 42 -25.11 27.38 17.60
N TYR A 43 -25.01 26.76 18.79
CA TYR A 43 -25.55 27.33 20.01
C TYR A 43 -24.98 28.72 20.29
N THR A 44 -23.66 28.91 20.19
CA THR A 44 -23.02 30.20 20.44
C THR A 44 -23.45 31.27 19.43
N LEU A 45 -23.57 30.94 18.15
CA LEU A 45 -24.07 31.84 17.12
C LEU A 45 -25.51 32.34 17.42
N ILE A 46 -26.40 31.43 17.85
CA ILE A 46 -27.77 31.75 18.17
C ILE A 46 -27.85 32.51 19.50
N ARG A 47 -27.12 32.08 20.52
CA ARG A 47 -27.19 32.63 21.90
C ARG A 47 -26.58 34.02 21.97
N PHE A 48 -25.43 34.25 21.35
CA PHE A 48 -24.66 35.49 21.45
C PHE A 48 -24.84 36.43 20.25
N ARG A 49 -25.81 36.20 19.40
CA ARG A 49 -26.12 37.12 18.30
C ARG A 49 -26.42 38.56 18.81
N LYS A 50 -25.98 39.59 18.04
CA LYS A 50 -26.15 41.00 18.38
C LYS A 50 -27.52 41.42 18.86
N SER A 51 -28.61 40.82 18.29
CA SER A 51 -29.97 41.10 18.70
C SER A 51 -30.32 40.64 20.13
N ARG A 52 -29.63 39.64 20.69
CA ARG A 52 -29.83 39.14 22.04
C ARG A 52 -28.79 39.65 23.02
N HIS A 53 -27.58 39.93 22.55
CA HIS A 53 -26.45 40.44 23.32
C HIS A 53 -25.83 41.64 22.60
N PRO A 54 -26.47 42.87 22.69
CA PRO A 54 -25.97 44.02 21.98
C PRO A 54 -24.63 44.57 22.51
N VAL A 55 -24.29 44.26 23.76
CA VAL A 55 -23.03 44.64 24.39
C VAL A 55 -22.19 43.38 24.62
N ALA A 56 -20.94 43.37 24.14
CA ALA A 56 -20.01 42.28 24.32
C ALA A 56 -19.49 42.21 25.75
N ASN A 57 -19.38 41.00 26.30
CA ASN A 57 -18.74 40.73 27.57
C ASN A 57 -17.31 40.28 27.33
N TYR A 58 -16.33 41.05 27.78
CA TYR A 58 -14.91 40.78 27.60
C TYR A 58 -14.24 40.09 28.82
N THR A 59 -15.02 39.71 29.82
CA THR A 59 -14.49 39.03 31.03
C THR A 59 -14.03 37.61 30.73
N GLY A 60 -14.54 37.01 29.65
CA GLY A 60 -14.21 35.65 29.21
C GLY A 60 -14.93 34.56 30.02
N VAL A 61 -14.52 33.31 29.77
CA VAL A 61 -15.08 32.15 30.45
C VAL A 61 -14.29 31.87 31.73
N THR A 62 -14.99 31.77 32.86
CA THR A 62 -14.42 31.47 34.17
C THR A 62 -14.59 30.02 34.59
N SER A 63 -15.39 29.23 33.80
CA SER A 63 -15.66 27.84 34.06
C SER A 63 -14.47 26.92 33.67
N SER A 64 -14.19 25.92 34.50
CA SER A 64 -13.19 24.88 34.19
C SER A 64 -13.68 23.81 33.20
N ALA A 65 -14.93 23.87 32.73
CA ALA A 65 -15.51 22.88 31.84
C ALA A 65 -14.75 22.78 30.50
N SER A 66 -14.34 23.92 29.92
CA SER A 66 -13.52 23.96 28.70
C SER A 66 -12.19 23.21 28.89
N LYS A 67 -11.48 23.52 29.99
CA LYS A 67 -10.20 22.87 30.31
C LYS A 67 -10.33 21.34 30.46
N TYR A 68 -11.38 20.87 31.14
CA TYR A 68 -11.57 19.42 31.29
C TYR A 68 -12.00 18.73 30.00
N SER A 69 -12.80 19.39 29.16
CA SER A 69 -13.15 18.83 27.85
C SER A 69 -11.91 18.71 26.93
N GLU A 70 -11.02 19.71 26.92
CA GLU A 70 -9.78 19.66 26.17
C GLU A 70 -8.85 18.54 26.66
N ILE A 71 -8.69 18.40 27.99
CA ILE A 71 -7.91 17.31 28.58
C ILE A 71 -8.51 15.95 28.21
N ALA A 72 -9.84 15.80 28.28
CA ALA A 72 -10.49 14.54 27.93
C ALA A 72 -10.25 14.15 26.46
N VAL A 73 -10.37 15.11 25.54
CA VAL A 73 -10.06 14.89 24.11
C VAL A 73 -8.58 14.48 23.95
N ALA A 74 -7.65 15.22 24.52
CA ALA A 74 -6.22 14.92 24.43
C ALA A 74 -5.87 13.53 24.99
N VAL A 75 -6.51 13.11 26.09
CA VAL A 75 -6.31 11.77 26.65
C VAL A 75 -6.84 10.69 25.72
N ILE A 76 -8.02 10.87 25.10
CA ILE A 76 -8.58 9.91 24.16
C ILE A 76 -7.66 9.81 22.92
N GLU A 77 -7.20 10.93 22.37
CA GLU A 77 -6.28 10.95 21.23
C GLU A 77 -4.95 10.24 21.57
N ALA A 78 -4.39 10.50 22.76
CA ALA A 78 -3.19 9.83 23.22
C ALA A 78 -3.39 8.30 23.36
N VAL A 79 -4.53 7.85 23.86
CA VAL A 79 -4.88 6.42 23.94
C VAL A 79 -5.01 5.81 22.54
N LEU A 80 -5.68 6.48 21.61
CA LEU A 80 -5.81 6.00 20.22
C LEU A 80 -4.45 5.92 19.52
N LEU A 81 -3.57 6.90 19.74
CA LEU A 81 -2.25 6.92 19.14
C LEU A 81 -1.32 5.87 19.77
N VAL A 82 -1.10 5.96 21.10
CA VAL A 82 -0.10 5.14 21.81
C VAL A 82 -0.60 3.72 22.05
N GLY A 83 -1.90 3.57 22.35
CA GLY A 83 -2.49 2.26 22.66
C GLY A 83 -2.89 1.44 21.42
N PHE A 84 -3.12 2.07 20.27
CA PHE A 84 -3.59 1.38 19.07
C PHE A 84 -2.75 1.67 17.83
N ALA A 85 -2.59 2.92 17.41
CA ALA A 85 -1.93 3.23 16.14
C ALA A 85 -0.46 2.80 16.12
N ILE A 86 0.31 3.12 17.16
CA ILE A 86 1.73 2.73 17.25
C ILE A 86 1.90 1.21 17.28
N PRO A 87 1.17 0.43 18.12
CA PRO A 87 1.28 -1.03 18.11
C PRO A 87 0.89 -1.67 16.78
N ILE A 88 -0.16 -1.19 16.11
CA ILE A 88 -0.58 -1.69 14.79
C ILE A 88 0.51 -1.42 13.76
N TRP A 89 1.08 -0.22 13.75
CA TRP A 89 2.19 0.15 12.88
C TRP A 89 3.45 -0.69 13.17
N ALA A 90 3.86 -0.80 14.44
CA ALA A 90 5.04 -1.57 14.84
C ALA A 90 4.92 -3.05 14.42
N ALA A 91 3.71 -3.63 14.48
CA ALA A 91 3.47 -4.99 14.01
C ALA A 91 3.71 -5.17 12.49
N ARG A 92 3.73 -4.08 11.70
CA ARG A 92 4.01 -4.11 10.26
C ARG A 92 5.48 -3.92 9.91
N VAL A 93 6.21 -3.13 10.71
CA VAL A 93 7.62 -2.81 10.44
C VAL A 93 8.60 -3.70 11.22
N ASP A 94 8.25 -4.11 12.44
CA ASP A 94 9.15 -4.86 13.32
C ASP A 94 9.01 -6.39 13.18
N ARG A 95 7.92 -6.87 12.56
CA ARG A 95 7.59 -8.31 12.47
C ARG A 95 7.56 -8.79 11.04
N VAL A 96 8.53 -8.37 10.23
CA VAL A 96 8.72 -8.92 8.89
C VAL A 96 9.24 -10.36 9.03
N PRO A 97 8.61 -11.37 8.38
CA PRO A 97 9.09 -12.75 8.46
C PRO A 97 10.46 -12.92 7.79
N PRO A 98 11.18 -13.99 8.09
CA PRO A 98 12.39 -14.36 7.35
C PRO A 98 12.08 -14.51 5.85
N GLU A 99 13.00 -14.10 4.98
CA GLU A 99 12.85 -14.23 3.53
C GLU A 99 12.62 -15.69 3.09
N SER A 100 13.15 -16.66 3.83
CA SER A 100 12.96 -18.09 3.58
C SER A 100 11.51 -18.57 3.75
N GLU A 101 10.67 -17.82 4.46
CA GLU A 101 9.26 -18.16 4.72
C GLU A 101 8.29 -17.38 3.83
N ALA A 102 8.81 -16.45 3.03
CA ALA A 102 8.03 -15.54 2.21
C ALA A 102 8.35 -15.67 0.72
N LEU A 103 7.43 -15.23 -0.14
CA LEU A 103 7.76 -14.87 -1.50
C LEU A 103 8.38 -13.47 -1.48
N VAL A 104 9.64 -13.38 -1.89
CA VAL A 104 10.34 -12.10 -2.02
C VAL A 104 10.19 -11.61 -3.46
N VAL A 105 9.69 -10.38 -3.63
CA VAL A 105 9.55 -9.72 -4.93
C VAL A 105 10.23 -8.36 -4.87
N GLN A 106 10.97 -7.99 -5.89
CA GLN A 106 11.48 -6.63 -6.03
C GLN A 106 10.51 -5.81 -6.88
N VAL A 107 10.13 -4.62 -6.40
CA VAL A 107 9.33 -3.66 -7.16
C VAL A 107 10.10 -2.36 -7.24
N THR A 108 10.43 -1.96 -8.46
CA THR A 108 11.17 -0.71 -8.73
C THR A 108 10.26 0.26 -9.48
N ALA A 109 9.95 1.36 -8.81
CA ALA A 109 9.16 2.46 -9.39
C ALA A 109 10.01 3.34 -10.29
N GLU A 110 9.43 3.81 -11.39
CA GLU A 110 9.98 4.85 -12.26
C GLU A 110 8.85 5.70 -12.86
N GLN A 111 9.17 6.84 -13.44
CA GLN A 111 8.20 7.70 -14.13
C GLN A 111 7.87 7.11 -15.54
N PHE A 112 6.75 6.41 -15.83
CA PHE A 112 5.60 6.24 -14.91
C PHE A 112 5.17 4.77 -14.95
N ALA A 113 5.96 3.88 -14.34
CA ALA A 113 5.77 2.44 -14.39
C ALA A 113 6.25 1.74 -13.09
N TRP A 114 5.78 0.51 -12.92
CA TRP A 114 6.18 -0.41 -11.86
C TRP A 114 6.90 -1.60 -12.48
N ASN A 115 8.22 -1.67 -12.32
CA ASN A 115 9.01 -2.82 -12.75
C ASN A 115 9.02 -3.85 -11.63
N VAL A 116 8.50 -5.03 -11.90
CA VAL A 116 8.44 -6.13 -10.94
C VAL A 116 9.44 -7.19 -11.32
N ARG A 117 10.14 -7.77 -10.33
CA ARG A 117 11.14 -8.81 -10.52
C ARG A 117 11.01 -9.89 -9.49
N TYR A 118 11.02 -11.13 -9.92
CA TYR A 118 11.05 -12.34 -9.11
C TYR A 118 12.40 -13.00 -9.26
N ALA A 119 13.00 -13.45 -8.15
CA ALA A 119 14.08 -14.40 -8.19
C ALA A 119 13.51 -15.73 -8.69
N GLY A 120 14.11 -16.31 -9.69
CA GLY A 120 13.64 -17.56 -10.27
C GLY A 120 13.67 -18.75 -9.29
N PRO A 121 13.76 -19.98 -9.81
CA PRO A 121 13.83 -21.18 -8.98
C PRO A 121 15.02 -21.27 -8.01
N ASP A 122 16.13 -20.55 -8.33
CA ASP A 122 17.29 -20.51 -7.44
C ASP A 122 17.08 -19.62 -6.19
N GLY A 123 16.05 -18.78 -6.19
CA GLY A 123 15.71 -17.88 -5.09
C GLY A 123 16.70 -16.71 -4.91
N VAL A 124 17.60 -16.48 -5.86
CA VAL A 124 18.65 -15.47 -5.79
C VAL A 124 18.46 -14.42 -6.87
N PHE A 125 18.34 -13.17 -6.50
CA PHE A 125 18.29 -12.07 -7.47
C PHE A 125 19.65 -11.84 -8.10
N GLY A 126 19.73 -11.88 -9.41
CA GLY A 126 20.95 -11.59 -10.16
C GLY A 126 21.37 -10.13 -10.07
N ARG A 127 22.59 -9.85 -10.49
CA ARG A 127 23.18 -8.51 -10.48
C ARG A 127 22.47 -7.56 -11.44
N THR A 128 22.37 -6.31 -11.04
CA THR A 128 21.92 -5.20 -11.89
C THR A 128 23.04 -4.17 -12.05
N ASP A 129 23.17 -3.57 -13.23
CA ASP A 129 24.14 -2.52 -13.52
C ASP A 129 23.44 -1.33 -14.20
N ILE A 130 23.70 -0.13 -13.69
CA ILE A 130 23.11 1.09 -14.22
C ILE A 130 23.52 1.36 -15.67
N THR A 131 24.69 0.88 -16.09
CA THR A 131 25.19 1.02 -17.47
C THR A 131 24.46 0.12 -18.46
N MET A 132 23.73 -0.89 -17.98
CA MET A 132 22.93 -1.83 -18.78
C MET A 132 21.46 -1.43 -18.87
N ILE A 133 21.08 -0.29 -18.30
CA ILE A 133 19.69 0.16 -18.35
C ILE A 133 19.33 0.58 -19.78
N ASP A 134 18.33 -0.11 -20.34
CA ASP A 134 17.60 0.27 -21.53
C ASP A 134 16.11 0.39 -21.18
N ALA A 135 15.51 1.55 -21.49
CA ALA A 135 14.15 1.86 -21.08
C ALA A 135 13.08 0.91 -21.65
N GLN A 136 13.38 0.23 -22.76
CA GLN A 136 12.44 -0.68 -23.42
C GLN A 136 12.80 -2.15 -23.19
N ALA A 137 14.06 -2.50 -23.37
CA ALA A 137 14.50 -3.90 -23.36
C ALA A 137 14.99 -4.37 -21.99
N ASN A 138 15.56 -3.47 -21.17
CA ASN A 138 16.15 -3.82 -19.86
C ASN A 138 16.00 -2.69 -18.84
N PRO A 139 14.79 -2.33 -18.44
CA PRO A 139 14.55 -1.17 -17.57
C PRO A 139 15.21 -1.29 -16.20
N LEU A 140 15.51 -2.50 -15.75
CA LEU A 140 16.17 -2.77 -14.46
C LEU A 140 17.70 -2.83 -14.56
N GLY A 141 18.28 -2.80 -15.76
CA GLY A 141 19.72 -3.00 -15.96
C GLY A 141 20.20 -4.38 -15.52
N LEU A 142 19.38 -5.43 -15.74
CA LEU A 142 19.69 -6.79 -15.33
C LEU A 142 20.85 -7.35 -16.15
N ASP A 143 21.89 -7.81 -15.47
CA ASP A 143 23.06 -8.43 -16.11
C ASP A 143 22.83 -9.92 -16.34
N ARG A 144 22.33 -10.29 -17.51
CA ARG A 144 22.08 -11.69 -17.89
C ARG A 144 23.35 -12.55 -18.03
N SER A 145 24.55 -11.98 -17.93
CA SER A 145 25.80 -12.73 -17.82
C SER A 145 26.02 -13.33 -16.43
N ASP A 146 25.37 -12.75 -15.41
CA ASP A 146 25.32 -13.30 -14.06
C ASP A 146 24.47 -14.58 -14.06
N PRO A 147 24.99 -15.73 -13.59
CA PRO A 147 24.20 -16.97 -13.52
C PRO A 147 22.86 -16.82 -12.77
N ALA A 148 22.85 -16.08 -11.66
CA ALA A 148 21.64 -15.85 -10.87
C ALA A 148 20.61 -14.96 -11.59
N ALA A 149 21.01 -14.16 -12.59
CA ALA A 149 20.10 -13.34 -13.36
C ALA A 149 19.36 -14.12 -14.46
N LYS A 150 19.82 -15.32 -14.81
CA LYS A 150 19.29 -16.06 -15.97
C LYS A 150 17.85 -16.52 -15.81
N ASP A 151 17.45 -16.80 -14.58
CA ASP A 151 16.12 -17.28 -14.24
C ASP A 151 15.25 -16.21 -13.56
N ASP A 152 15.76 -14.98 -13.42
CA ASP A 152 14.98 -13.84 -12.96
C ASP A 152 13.83 -13.50 -13.92
N VAL A 153 12.61 -13.57 -13.43
CA VAL A 153 11.42 -13.14 -14.18
C VAL A 153 11.14 -11.67 -13.95
N THR A 154 10.89 -10.92 -15.00
CA THR A 154 10.56 -9.49 -14.92
C THR A 154 9.23 -9.20 -15.60
N THR A 155 8.39 -8.40 -14.96
CA THR A 155 7.12 -7.94 -15.52
C THR A 155 6.99 -6.43 -15.40
N LEU A 156 6.22 -5.81 -16.31
CA LEU A 156 5.95 -4.38 -16.28
C LEU A 156 4.49 -4.14 -15.89
N ASN A 157 4.29 -3.37 -14.81
CA ASN A 157 2.97 -3.01 -14.28
C ASN A 157 2.08 -4.20 -13.90
N GLN A 158 2.64 -5.39 -13.75
CA GLN A 158 1.93 -6.61 -13.38
C GLN A 158 2.64 -7.29 -12.20
N LEU A 159 1.91 -7.53 -11.11
CA LEU A 159 2.38 -8.21 -9.92
C LEU A 159 1.53 -9.45 -9.67
N TYR A 160 2.13 -10.63 -9.81
CA TYR A 160 1.48 -11.91 -9.56
C TYR A 160 1.84 -12.44 -8.17
N LEU A 161 0.87 -12.85 -7.39
CA LEU A 161 1.07 -13.28 -6.01
C LEU A 161 0.24 -14.54 -5.69
N PRO A 162 0.79 -15.51 -4.94
CA PRO A 162 0.00 -16.60 -4.40
C PRO A 162 -0.82 -16.14 -3.18
N VAL A 163 -2.07 -16.58 -3.09
CA VAL A 163 -2.94 -16.34 -1.94
C VAL A 163 -2.42 -17.09 -0.69
N ASN A 164 -2.67 -16.53 0.50
CA ASN A 164 -2.30 -17.07 1.80
C ASN A 164 -0.80 -17.32 2.01
N LYS A 165 0.06 -16.75 1.20
CA LYS A 165 1.51 -16.80 1.38
C LYS A 165 2.04 -15.45 1.86
N PRO A 166 2.97 -15.40 2.83
CA PRO A 166 3.69 -14.18 3.18
C PRO A 166 4.42 -13.59 1.97
N ILE A 167 4.24 -12.31 1.73
CA ILE A 167 4.89 -11.57 0.64
C ILE A 167 5.78 -10.49 1.23
N ILE A 168 7.03 -10.43 0.79
CA ILE A 168 7.95 -9.32 1.07
C ILE A 168 8.24 -8.61 -0.25
N VAL A 169 7.73 -7.40 -0.40
CA VAL A 169 8.10 -6.53 -1.52
C VAL A 169 9.31 -5.71 -1.12
N LYS A 170 10.43 -5.89 -1.81
CA LYS A 170 11.62 -5.01 -1.73
C LYS A 170 11.39 -3.81 -2.64
N LEU A 171 10.85 -2.74 -2.06
CA LEU A 171 10.42 -1.55 -2.79
C LEU A 171 11.58 -0.58 -3.01
N ARG A 172 11.72 -0.10 -4.25
CA ARG A 172 12.77 0.83 -4.69
C ARG A 172 12.20 1.86 -5.66
N ALA A 173 12.93 2.96 -5.87
CA ALA A 173 12.66 3.92 -6.96
C ALA A 173 13.94 4.24 -7.73
N LYS A 174 13.82 4.50 -9.03
CA LYS A 174 14.94 4.85 -9.93
C LYS A 174 15.22 6.35 -9.98
N ASP A 175 14.17 7.16 -9.90
CA ASP A 175 14.19 8.58 -10.26
C ASP A 175 13.71 9.48 -9.12
N VAL A 176 12.42 9.56 -8.89
CA VAL A 176 11.79 10.39 -7.85
C VAL A 176 11.10 9.53 -6.80
N ILE A 177 10.53 10.17 -5.78
CA ILE A 177 9.70 9.46 -4.79
C ILE A 177 8.37 9.10 -5.44
N HIS A 178 8.00 7.81 -5.32
CA HIS A 178 6.69 7.26 -5.61
C HIS A 178 6.07 6.69 -4.34
N SER A 179 4.85 6.20 -4.39
CA SER A 179 4.26 5.48 -3.25
C SER A 179 3.47 4.27 -3.74
N PHE A 180 3.92 3.10 -3.33
CA PHE A 180 3.26 1.82 -3.65
C PHE A 180 2.02 1.69 -2.77
N GLY A 181 0.84 1.82 -3.36
CA GLY A 181 -0.43 1.71 -2.67
C GLY A 181 -1.30 0.61 -3.26
N VAL A 182 -1.77 -0.33 -2.42
CA VAL A 182 -2.78 -1.33 -2.77
C VAL A 182 -3.90 -1.23 -1.73
N PRO A 183 -4.97 -0.47 -2.04
CA PRO A 183 -6.01 -0.13 -1.06
C PRO A 183 -6.71 -1.34 -0.43
N GLU A 184 -6.99 -2.38 -1.21
CA GLU A 184 -7.64 -3.61 -0.73
C GLU A 184 -6.75 -4.38 0.25
N PHE A 185 -5.44 -4.24 0.16
CA PHE A 185 -4.49 -4.84 1.11
C PHE A 185 -4.18 -3.94 2.31
N ARG A 186 -4.71 -2.71 2.34
CA ARG A 186 -4.34 -1.69 3.35
C ARG A 186 -2.82 -1.45 3.40
N VAL A 187 -2.18 -1.53 2.24
CA VAL A 187 -0.75 -1.30 2.06
C VAL A 187 -0.54 0.05 1.40
N LYS A 188 0.34 0.85 1.98
CA LYS A 188 0.87 2.08 1.41
C LYS A 188 2.28 2.32 1.93
N GLN A 189 3.25 2.41 1.03
CA GLN A 189 4.66 2.66 1.37
C GLN A 189 5.34 3.47 0.28
N ASP A 190 6.08 4.50 0.69
CA ASP A 190 6.85 5.31 -0.24
C ASP A 190 8.05 4.53 -0.79
N ALA A 191 8.25 4.65 -2.10
CA ALA A 191 9.43 4.17 -2.82
C ALA A 191 10.40 5.34 -2.97
N ILE A 192 11.55 5.26 -2.29
CA ILE A 192 12.51 6.37 -2.19
C ILE A 192 13.78 6.01 -2.95
N PRO A 193 14.29 6.87 -3.85
CA PRO A 193 15.56 6.65 -4.54
C PRO A 193 16.70 6.42 -3.56
N GLY A 194 17.57 5.44 -3.86
CA GLY A 194 18.71 5.07 -3.02
C GLY A 194 18.37 4.15 -1.83
N PHE A 195 17.11 3.87 -1.57
CA PHE A 195 16.69 2.96 -0.50
C PHE A 195 16.04 1.69 -1.06
N THR A 196 16.13 0.61 -0.28
CA THR A 196 15.33 -0.60 -0.46
C THR A 196 14.48 -0.79 0.80
N ILE A 197 13.18 -0.63 0.67
CA ILE A 197 12.25 -0.63 1.80
C ILE A 197 11.41 -1.90 1.75
N PRO A 198 11.45 -2.77 2.79
CA PRO A 198 10.63 -3.97 2.82
C PRO A 198 9.18 -3.61 3.15
N VAL A 199 8.24 -4.17 2.39
CA VAL A 199 6.80 -4.09 2.63
C VAL A 199 6.27 -5.51 2.79
N TYR A 200 5.66 -5.80 3.93
CA TYR A 200 5.15 -7.13 4.27
C TYR A 200 3.64 -7.18 4.34
N PHE A 201 3.04 -8.16 3.68
CA PHE A 201 1.61 -8.48 3.79
C PHE A 201 1.33 -9.93 3.38
N VAL A 202 0.10 -10.39 3.69
CA VAL A 202 -0.40 -11.70 3.27
C VAL A 202 -1.75 -11.48 2.58
N PRO A 203 -1.84 -11.63 1.24
CA PRO A 203 -3.12 -11.57 0.54
C PRO A 203 -3.93 -12.81 0.89
N ASP A 204 -5.22 -12.66 1.24
CA ASP A 204 -6.10 -13.74 1.69
C ASP A 204 -7.33 -13.95 0.78
N VAL A 205 -7.41 -13.22 -0.32
CA VAL A 205 -8.49 -13.31 -1.31
C VAL A 205 -7.89 -13.32 -2.71
N THR A 206 -8.22 -14.34 -3.52
CA THR A 206 -7.79 -14.38 -4.92
C THR A 206 -8.52 -13.31 -5.75
N THR A 207 -7.93 -12.93 -6.89
CA THR A 207 -8.58 -12.01 -7.83
C THR A 207 -9.92 -12.58 -8.33
N ALA A 208 -9.99 -13.89 -8.57
CA ALA A 208 -11.22 -14.57 -9.00
C ALA A 208 -12.33 -14.52 -7.94
N GLU A 209 -11.97 -14.77 -6.67
CA GLU A 209 -12.91 -14.63 -5.54
C GLU A 209 -13.38 -13.18 -5.37
N MET A 210 -12.47 -12.20 -5.53
CA MET A 210 -12.84 -10.80 -5.40
C MET A 210 -13.81 -10.35 -6.50
N ARG A 211 -13.64 -10.83 -7.74
CA ARG A 211 -14.61 -10.64 -8.83
C ARG A 211 -16.01 -11.14 -8.42
N THR A 212 -16.07 -12.31 -7.80
CA THR A 212 -17.32 -12.87 -7.30
C THR A 212 -17.91 -12.04 -6.15
N ARG A 213 -17.07 -11.64 -5.16
CA ARG A 213 -17.51 -10.85 -4.00
C ARG A 213 -18.04 -9.48 -4.38
N THR A 214 -17.43 -8.83 -5.37
CA THR A 214 -17.82 -7.48 -5.83
C THR A 214 -18.90 -7.50 -6.89
N GLY A 215 -19.18 -8.67 -7.51
CA GLY A 215 -20.05 -8.78 -8.67
C GLY A 215 -19.49 -8.10 -9.92
N ASN A 216 -18.21 -7.79 -9.95
CA ASN A 216 -17.52 -7.15 -11.05
C ASN A 216 -16.55 -8.14 -11.71
N PRO A 217 -16.86 -8.68 -12.90
CA PRO A 217 -16.00 -9.64 -13.60
C PRO A 217 -14.67 -9.03 -14.07
N GLU A 218 -14.62 -7.70 -14.25
CA GLU A 218 -13.42 -6.96 -14.65
C GLU A 218 -12.57 -6.49 -13.49
N PHE A 219 -12.94 -6.85 -12.24
CA PHE A 219 -12.17 -6.43 -11.07
C PHE A 219 -10.72 -6.89 -11.16
N GLN A 220 -9.81 -5.97 -10.86
CA GLN A 220 -8.39 -6.21 -10.63
C GLN A 220 -7.94 -5.42 -9.41
N TYR A 221 -7.04 -5.97 -8.62
CA TYR A 221 -6.33 -5.19 -7.62
C TYR A 221 -5.40 -4.21 -8.32
N GLU A 222 -5.34 -2.98 -7.84
CA GLU A 222 -4.53 -1.94 -8.47
C GLU A 222 -3.38 -1.51 -7.56
N ILE A 223 -2.19 -1.37 -8.15
CA ILE A 223 -1.08 -0.63 -7.55
C ILE A 223 -1.23 0.82 -7.99
N ALA A 224 -1.67 1.67 -7.09
CA ALA A 224 -1.78 3.11 -7.34
C ALA A 224 -0.53 3.83 -6.83
N CYS A 225 0.00 4.78 -7.61
CA CYS A 225 1.01 5.69 -7.11
C CYS A 225 0.33 6.73 -6.21
N ALA A 226 0.66 6.74 -4.91
CA ALA A 226 0.04 7.60 -3.91
C ALA A 226 0.91 8.82 -3.53
N GLN A 227 2.01 9.09 -4.27
CA GLN A 227 2.89 10.24 -4.12
C GLN A 227 3.05 10.95 -5.45
N LEU A 228 2.87 12.28 -5.47
CA LEU A 228 3.01 13.07 -6.69
C LEU A 228 4.43 12.92 -7.27
N CYS A 229 4.54 12.24 -8.40
CA CYS A 229 5.80 11.85 -9.02
C CYS A 229 6.05 12.51 -10.39
N GLY A 230 5.21 13.44 -10.83
CA GLY A 230 5.36 14.15 -12.10
C GLY A 230 4.09 14.19 -12.94
N LEU A 231 4.20 14.60 -14.19
CA LEU A 231 3.05 14.83 -15.10
C LEU A 231 2.21 13.58 -15.36
N GLY A 232 2.81 12.40 -15.33
CA GLY A 232 2.11 11.13 -15.54
C GLY A 232 1.61 10.46 -14.27
N HIS A 233 1.72 11.11 -13.11
CA HIS A 233 1.32 10.56 -11.82
C HIS A 233 -0.12 10.01 -11.81
N TYR A 234 -1.07 10.72 -12.39
CA TYR A 234 -2.49 10.33 -12.42
C TYR A 234 -2.76 9.02 -13.17
N ARG A 235 -1.85 8.59 -14.04
CA ARG A 235 -1.95 7.36 -14.83
C ARG A 235 -0.94 6.28 -14.41
N MET A 236 -0.07 6.56 -13.44
CA MET A 236 0.91 5.58 -12.95
C MET A 236 0.21 4.54 -12.08
N ARG A 237 -0.12 3.43 -12.70
CA ARG A 237 -0.75 2.28 -12.04
C ARG A 237 -0.18 0.97 -12.54
N GLY A 238 -0.25 -0.04 -11.71
CA GLY A 238 -0.02 -1.43 -12.05
C GLY A 238 -1.18 -2.27 -11.56
N PHE A 239 -1.16 -3.56 -11.86
CA PHE A 239 -2.20 -4.49 -11.44
C PHE A 239 -1.60 -5.62 -10.63
N VAL A 240 -2.37 -6.10 -9.65
CA VAL A 240 -2.00 -7.27 -8.86
C VAL A 240 -2.98 -8.40 -9.19
N THR A 241 -2.43 -9.54 -9.56
CA THR A 241 -3.20 -10.77 -9.75
C THR A 241 -2.86 -11.72 -8.61
N VAL A 242 -3.82 -11.94 -7.71
CA VAL A 242 -3.70 -12.94 -6.64
C VAL A 242 -4.29 -14.25 -7.13
N GLN A 243 -3.47 -15.29 -7.13
CA GLN A 243 -3.74 -16.61 -7.68
C GLN A 243 -3.69 -17.66 -6.59
N THR A 244 -4.21 -18.86 -6.86
CA THR A 244 -3.89 -20.03 -6.04
C THR A 244 -2.40 -20.34 -6.14
N ALA A 245 -1.87 -21.13 -5.21
CA ALA A 245 -0.45 -21.54 -5.27
C ALA A 245 -0.11 -22.32 -6.55
N GLU A 246 -1.04 -23.13 -7.04
CA GLU A 246 -0.88 -23.93 -8.26
C GLU A 246 -0.88 -23.04 -9.52
N GLU A 247 -1.82 -22.10 -9.61
CA GLU A 247 -1.89 -21.14 -10.72
C GLU A 247 -0.63 -20.26 -10.77
N PHE A 248 -0.16 -19.78 -9.62
CA PHE A 248 1.06 -19.00 -9.52
C PHE A 248 2.29 -19.80 -9.98
N GLN A 249 2.41 -21.07 -9.58
CA GLN A 249 3.51 -21.94 -10.02
C GLN A 249 3.43 -22.19 -11.53
N THR A 250 2.24 -22.45 -12.07
CA THR A 250 2.03 -22.63 -13.50
C THR A 250 2.44 -21.36 -14.29
N TRP A 251 2.08 -20.19 -13.80
CA TRP A 251 2.50 -18.94 -14.39
C TRP A 251 4.05 -18.78 -14.35
N MET A 252 4.67 -19.04 -13.21
CA MET A 252 6.13 -18.93 -13.06
C MET A 252 6.87 -19.89 -13.99
N ASP A 253 6.38 -21.13 -14.13
CA ASP A 253 6.97 -22.14 -15.03
C ASP A 253 6.86 -21.69 -16.51
N ALA A 254 5.75 -21.09 -16.89
CA ALA A 254 5.55 -20.55 -18.25
C ALA A 254 6.51 -19.39 -18.55
N GLU A 255 6.72 -18.47 -17.59
CA GLU A 255 7.71 -17.39 -17.73
C GLU A 255 9.15 -17.94 -17.85
N GLN A 256 9.49 -18.97 -17.07
CA GLN A 256 10.79 -19.64 -17.15
C GLN A 256 11.02 -20.30 -18.53
N GLU A 257 10.02 -20.94 -19.11
CA GLU A 257 10.12 -21.51 -20.46
C GLU A 257 10.31 -20.42 -21.52
N THR A 258 9.63 -19.29 -21.38
CA THR A 258 9.81 -18.13 -22.28
C THR A 258 11.24 -17.61 -22.22
N LEU A 259 11.83 -17.44 -21.04
CA LEU A 259 13.22 -17.00 -20.87
C LEU A 259 14.21 -17.97 -21.51
N LYS A 260 14.00 -19.29 -21.40
CA LYS A 260 14.84 -20.30 -22.08
C LYS A 260 14.74 -20.21 -23.60
N GLY A 261 13.56 -19.98 -24.13
CA GLY A 261 13.32 -19.80 -25.56
C GLY A 261 14.03 -18.56 -26.13
N GLU A 262 14.01 -17.45 -25.40
CA GLU A 262 14.72 -16.21 -25.76
C GLU A 262 16.27 -16.40 -25.73
N ALA A 263 16.78 -17.09 -24.72
CA ALA A 263 18.22 -17.40 -24.61
C ALA A 263 18.69 -18.34 -25.74
N GLY A 264 17.86 -19.31 -26.17
CA GLY A 264 18.18 -20.23 -27.27
C GLY A 264 18.04 -19.59 -28.66
N GLY A 265 17.19 -18.58 -28.82
CA GLY A 265 16.98 -17.88 -30.10
C GLY A 265 18.15 -16.98 -30.53
N SER A 266 18.98 -16.53 -29.60
CA SER A 266 20.16 -15.68 -29.88
C SER A 266 21.33 -16.43 -30.54
N ASP A 267 21.35 -17.77 -30.47
CA ASP A 267 22.42 -18.60 -31.05
C ASP A 267 22.18 -19.05 -32.51
N ILE A 268 20.94 -18.80 -33.05
CA ILE A 268 20.58 -19.23 -34.42
C ILE A 268 21.10 -18.24 -35.50
N PHE A 269 21.58 -17.06 -35.12
CA PHE A 269 22.09 -16.03 -36.03
C PHE A 269 23.57 -15.64 -35.82
N ARG A 270 24.37 -16.56 -35.25
CA ARG A 270 25.83 -16.43 -35.23
C ARG A 270 26.51 -17.35 -36.20
#